data_0cdd0a838feda01c61453462e9d3c93a
#
_entry.id   0cdd0a838feda01c61453462e9d3c93a
#
_cell.length_a   1.000
_cell.length_b   1.000
_cell.length_c   1.000
_cell.angle_alpha   90.00
_cell.angle_beta   90.00
_cell.angle_gamma   90.00
#
_symmetry.space_group_name_H-M   'P 1'
#
loop_
_entity.id
_entity.type
_entity.pdbx_description
1 polymer ?
#
loop_
_entity_poly.entity_id
_entity_poly.type
_entity_poly.pdbx_seq_one_letter_code
_entity_poly.pdbx_strand_id
1 'polypeptide(L)'
;MILWLALEPSKISTTAKSEIEQARSAGSVMMISDISLLEIASLLHRKHIRLDAELGTFLDAIHSRFAVRPITSRACVLLENLPDSYPKDPVDRIIGATAMAEGIPLITADENIRRAKAFATIW
;
A
#
# COMPACT_ATOMS: atom_id res chain seq x y z
N MET A 1 -0.41 -5.72 1.67
CA MET A 1 -1.48 -5.47 2.63
C MET A 1 -2.89 -5.47 2.04
N ILE A 2 -3.11 -4.90 0.89
CA ILE A 2 -4.43 -4.91 0.21
C ILE A 2 -4.97 -6.33 0.01
N LEU A 3 -4.11 -7.30 -0.32
CA LEU A 3 -4.50 -8.70 -0.41
C LEU A 3 -5.02 -9.25 0.92
N TRP A 4 -4.44 -8.83 2.05
CA TRP A 4 -4.93 -9.25 3.36
C TRP A 4 -6.31 -8.68 3.67
N LEU A 5 -6.60 -7.44 3.26
CA LEU A 5 -7.94 -6.87 3.39
C LEU A 5 -8.99 -7.67 2.62
N ALA A 6 -8.63 -8.18 1.46
CA ALA A 6 -9.53 -8.92 0.59
C ALA A 6 -9.62 -10.42 0.91
N LEU A 7 -8.47 -11.06 1.20
CA LEU A 7 -8.37 -12.52 1.31
C LEU A 7 -8.13 -13.02 2.73
N GLU A 8 -7.38 -12.26 3.54
CA GLU A 8 -6.97 -12.67 4.88
C GLU A 8 -7.08 -11.50 5.89
N PRO A 9 -8.30 -11.00 6.18
CA PRO A 9 -8.48 -9.87 7.09
C PRO A 9 -7.90 -10.06 8.50
N SER A 10 -7.75 -11.32 8.94
CA SER A 10 -7.18 -11.67 10.24
C SER A 10 -5.69 -11.29 10.37
N LYS A 11 -4.98 -11.13 9.27
CA LYS A 11 -3.56 -10.70 9.27
C LYS A 11 -3.36 -9.22 9.50
N ILE A 12 -4.42 -8.42 9.48
CA ILE A 12 -4.35 -6.98 9.71
C ILE A 12 -4.41 -6.72 11.21
N SER A 13 -3.50 -5.88 11.70
CA SER A 13 -3.48 -5.52 13.12
C SER A 13 -4.76 -4.80 13.56
N THR A 14 -5.05 -4.85 14.85
CA THR A 14 -6.19 -4.15 15.44
C THR A 14 -6.09 -2.64 15.21
N THR A 15 -4.90 -2.08 15.35
CA THR A 15 -4.66 -0.65 15.10
C THR A 15 -4.96 -0.28 13.66
N ALA A 16 -4.42 -1.02 12.69
CA ALA A 16 -4.67 -0.76 11.28
C ALA A 16 -6.16 -0.91 10.92
N LYS A 17 -6.85 -1.91 11.45
CA LYS A 17 -8.31 -2.06 11.27
C LYS A 17 -9.07 -0.85 11.78
N SER A 18 -8.76 -0.40 12.99
CA SER A 18 -9.40 0.77 13.60
C SER A 18 -9.21 2.03 12.76
N GLU A 19 -7.99 2.28 12.29
CA GLU A 19 -7.68 3.44 11.43
C GLU A 19 -8.42 3.38 10.09
N ILE A 20 -8.49 2.20 9.47
CA ILE A 20 -9.24 1.99 8.23
C ILE A 20 -10.74 2.28 8.44
N GLU A 21 -11.31 1.78 9.52
CA GLU A 21 -12.73 1.98 9.84
C GLU A 21 -13.04 3.44 10.15
N GLN A 22 -12.18 4.11 10.91
CA GLN A 22 -12.31 5.55 11.20
C GLN A 22 -12.24 6.38 9.92
N ALA A 23 -11.29 6.10 9.04
CA ALA A 23 -11.16 6.79 7.76
C ALA A 23 -12.42 6.61 6.90
N ARG A 24 -12.93 5.39 6.80
CA ARG A 24 -14.18 5.09 6.07
C ARG A 24 -15.37 5.85 6.66
N SER A 25 -15.54 5.83 7.98
CA SER A 25 -16.62 6.51 8.68
C SER A 25 -16.55 8.02 8.52
N ALA A 26 -15.36 8.59 8.43
CA ALA A 26 -15.14 10.01 8.17
C ALA A 26 -15.31 10.41 6.69
N GLY A 27 -15.60 9.46 5.80
CA GLY A 27 -15.68 9.71 4.37
C GLY A 27 -14.33 9.94 3.69
N SER A 28 -13.22 9.61 4.36
CA SER A 28 -11.88 9.71 3.79
C SER A 28 -11.64 8.60 2.78
N VAL A 29 -10.92 8.92 1.72
CA VAL A 29 -10.54 7.96 0.69
C VAL A 29 -9.17 7.38 1.02
N MET A 30 -9.08 6.06 1.07
CA MET A 30 -7.80 5.37 1.19
C MET A 30 -7.09 5.38 -0.16
N MET A 31 -5.77 5.59 -0.13
CA MET A 31 -4.94 5.66 -1.32
C MET A 31 -4.03 4.46 -1.44
N ILE A 32 -3.72 4.07 -2.67
CA ILE A 32 -2.66 3.11 -3.01
C ILE A 32 -1.83 3.65 -4.15
N SER A 33 -0.56 3.27 -4.21
CA SER A 33 0.27 3.52 -5.38
C SER A 33 -0.15 2.58 -6.53
N ASP A 34 -0.12 3.05 -7.76
CA ASP A 34 -0.39 2.22 -8.95
C ASP A 34 0.57 1.04 -9.07
N ILE A 35 1.80 1.17 -8.58
CA ILE A 35 2.76 0.05 -8.51
C ILE A 35 2.22 -1.12 -7.69
N SER A 36 1.32 -0.86 -6.75
CA SER A 36 0.70 -1.90 -5.93
C SER A 36 -0.19 -2.83 -6.77
N LEU A 37 -0.78 -2.35 -7.84
CA LEU A 37 -1.56 -3.18 -8.77
C LEU A 37 -0.67 -4.21 -9.47
N LEU A 38 0.51 -3.78 -9.93
CA LEU A 38 1.51 -4.67 -10.53
C LEU A 38 2.00 -5.72 -9.52
N GLU A 39 2.29 -5.29 -8.30
CA GLU A 39 2.74 -6.18 -7.24
C GLU A 39 1.68 -7.22 -6.89
N ILE A 40 0.42 -6.81 -6.75
CA ILE A 40 -0.71 -7.72 -6.50
C ILE A 40 -0.82 -8.75 -7.62
N ALA A 41 -0.84 -8.31 -8.87
CA ALA A 41 -0.94 -9.20 -10.04
C ALA A 41 0.23 -10.19 -10.08
N SER A 42 1.45 -9.71 -9.86
CA SER A 42 2.66 -10.54 -9.83
C SER A 42 2.64 -11.55 -8.69
N LEU A 43 2.18 -11.16 -7.51
CA LEU A 43 2.10 -12.03 -6.34
C LEU A 43 1.06 -13.13 -6.53
N LEU A 44 -0.11 -12.80 -7.05
CA LEU A 44 -1.16 -13.78 -7.36
C LEU A 44 -0.67 -14.81 -8.38
N HIS A 45 0.04 -14.36 -9.41
CA HIS A 45 0.62 -15.24 -10.42
C HIS A 45 1.70 -16.17 -9.83
N ARG A 46 2.68 -15.62 -9.11
CA ARG A 46 3.80 -16.39 -8.52
C ARG A 46 3.36 -17.42 -7.48
N LYS A 47 2.38 -17.08 -6.66
CA LYS A 47 1.86 -17.96 -5.60
C LYS A 47 0.72 -18.84 -6.07
N HIS A 48 0.37 -18.81 -7.34
CA HIS A 48 -0.76 -19.56 -7.91
C HIS A 48 -2.05 -19.38 -7.10
N ILE A 49 -2.28 -18.18 -6.57
CA ILE A 49 -3.50 -17.87 -5.83
C ILE A 49 -4.65 -17.77 -6.84
N ARG A 50 -5.68 -18.59 -6.64
CA ARG A 50 -6.90 -18.51 -7.42
C ARG A 50 -7.84 -17.47 -6.81
N LEU A 51 -8.41 -16.64 -7.67
CA LEU A 51 -9.46 -15.71 -7.31
C LEU A 51 -10.80 -16.29 -7.76
N ASP A 52 -11.88 -15.94 -7.05
CA ASP A 52 -13.25 -16.31 -7.46
C ASP A 52 -13.73 -15.51 -8.67
N ALA A 53 -12.96 -14.51 -9.11
CA ALA A 53 -13.21 -13.68 -10.27
C ALA A 53 -11.94 -13.56 -11.12
N GLU A 54 -12.10 -13.10 -12.36
CA GLU A 54 -10.96 -12.75 -13.21
C GLU A 54 -10.11 -11.64 -12.58
N LEU A 55 -8.78 -11.67 -12.85
CA LEU A 55 -7.85 -10.69 -12.33
C LEU A 55 -8.26 -9.25 -12.65
N GLY A 56 -8.71 -8.98 -13.87
CA GLY A 56 -9.18 -7.66 -14.28
C GLY A 56 -10.32 -7.16 -13.38
N THR A 57 -11.33 -7.99 -13.17
CA THR A 57 -12.46 -7.68 -12.28
C THR A 57 -12.00 -7.40 -10.85
N PHE A 58 -11.04 -8.16 -10.34
CA PHE A 58 -10.47 -7.95 -9.01
C PHE A 58 -9.74 -6.60 -8.92
N LEU A 59 -8.93 -6.25 -9.91
CA LEU A 59 -8.23 -4.96 -9.96
C LEU A 59 -9.21 -3.79 -10.09
N ASP A 60 -10.27 -3.94 -10.87
CA ASP A 60 -11.33 -2.92 -10.99
C ASP A 60 -12.05 -2.71 -9.65
N ALA A 61 -12.26 -3.76 -8.88
CA ALA A 61 -12.82 -3.65 -7.53
C ALA A 61 -11.90 -2.88 -6.58
N ILE A 62 -10.58 -2.99 -6.75
CA ILE A 62 -9.60 -2.18 -6.01
C ILE A 62 -9.75 -0.70 -6.41
N HIS A 63 -9.80 -0.41 -7.71
CA HIS A 63 -10.03 0.96 -8.20
C HIS A 63 -11.32 1.60 -7.66
N SER A 64 -12.35 0.82 -7.43
CA SER A 64 -13.62 1.33 -6.90
C SER A 64 -13.57 1.68 -5.40
N ARG A 65 -12.62 1.10 -4.67
CA ARG A 65 -12.50 1.24 -3.21
C ARG A 65 -11.37 2.16 -2.75
N PHE A 66 -10.36 2.34 -3.60
CA PHE A 66 -9.15 3.10 -3.29
C PHE A 66 -8.88 4.14 -4.36
N ALA A 67 -8.33 5.29 -3.94
CA ALA A 67 -7.75 6.23 -4.90
C ALA A 67 -6.37 5.70 -5.33
N VAL A 68 -6.26 5.29 -6.57
CA VAL A 68 -4.99 4.83 -7.14
C VAL A 68 -4.16 6.05 -7.54
N ARG A 69 -2.99 6.20 -6.94
CA ARG A 69 -2.07 7.30 -7.22
C ARG A 69 -1.00 6.88 -8.21
N PRO A 70 -0.81 7.63 -9.30
CA PRO A 70 0.26 7.33 -10.26
C PRO A 70 1.63 7.62 -9.65
N ILE A 71 2.67 6.98 -10.19
CA ILE A 71 4.06 7.32 -9.92
C ILE A 71 4.32 8.70 -10.53
N THR A 72 4.62 9.67 -9.67
CA THR A 72 4.86 11.07 -10.09
C THR A 72 6.35 11.39 -10.09
N SER A 73 6.74 12.42 -10.85
CA SER A 73 8.11 12.95 -10.79
C SER A 73 8.48 13.40 -9.37
N ARG A 74 7.53 13.99 -8.64
CA ARG A 74 7.73 14.38 -7.24
C ARG A 74 8.07 13.16 -6.35
N ALA A 75 7.32 12.07 -6.47
CA ALA A 75 7.62 10.86 -5.73
C ALA A 75 9.00 10.30 -6.09
N CYS A 76 9.38 10.32 -7.38
CA CYS A 76 10.69 9.88 -7.83
C CYS A 76 11.83 10.72 -7.23
N VAL A 77 11.66 12.04 -7.17
CA VAL A 77 12.64 12.93 -6.51
C VAL A 77 12.74 12.62 -5.02
N LEU A 78 11.64 12.36 -4.35
CA LEU A 78 11.63 12.05 -2.91
C LEU A 78 12.28 10.70 -2.56
N LEU A 79 12.53 9.83 -3.53
CA LEU A 79 13.33 8.62 -3.29
C LEU A 79 14.71 8.91 -2.68
N GLU A 80 15.31 10.06 -3.04
CA GLU A 80 16.60 10.49 -2.49
C GLU A 80 16.52 10.85 -1.00
N ASN A 81 15.34 11.16 -0.50
CA ASN A 81 15.12 11.53 0.90
C ASN A 81 14.85 10.32 1.81
N LEU A 82 14.73 9.12 1.24
CA LEU A 82 14.60 7.91 2.05
C LEU A 82 15.94 7.58 2.71
N PRO A 83 15.97 7.30 4.02
CA PRO A 83 17.20 6.98 4.73
C PRO A 83 17.81 5.66 4.24
N ASP A 84 19.12 5.48 4.45
CA ASP A 84 19.82 4.25 4.08
C ASP A 84 19.26 2.99 4.75
N SER A 85 18.63 3.15 5.90
CA SER A 85 17.94 2.08 6.64
C SER A 85 16.62 1.64 6.00
N TYR A 86 16.07 2.42 5.06
CA TYR A 86 14.85 2.07 4.36
C TYR A 86 15.10 0.89 3.39
N PRO A 87 14.14 -0.04 3.23
CA PRO A 87 14.29 -1.17 2.32
C PRO A 87 14.74 -0.76 0.91
N LYS A 88 15.57 -1.57 0.30
CA LYS A 88 16.13 -1.30 -1.04
C LYS A 88 15.23 -1.74 -2.18
N ASP A 89 14.19 -2.53 -1.91
CA ASP A 89 13.23 -2.96 -2.92
C ASP A 89 12.59 -1.76 -3.62
N PRO A 90 12.61 -1.70 -4.97
CA PRO A 90 12.08 -0.56 -5.72
C PRO A 90 10.60 -0.29 -5.48
N VAL A 91 9.79 -1.33 -5.30
CA VAL A 91 8.35 -1.20 -5.04
C VAL A 91 8.12 -0.55 -3.68
N ASP A 92 8.79 -1.04 -2.63
CA ASP A 92 8.71 -0.46 -1.28
C ASP A 92 9.16 1.01 -1.27
N ARG A 93 10.20 1.33 -2.03
CA ARG A 93 10.72 2.70 -2.13
C ARG A 93 9.72 3.64 -2.80
N ILE A 94 9.09 3.22 -3.89
CA ILE A 94 8.07 4.03 -4.56
C ILE A 94 6.81 4.22 -3.71
N ILE A 95 6.38 3.19 -3.00
CA ILE A 95 5.25 3.29 -2.07
C ILE A 95 5.57 4.30 -0.96
N GLY A 96 6.74 4.21 -0.36
CA GLY A 96 7.19 5.15 0.67
C GLY A 96 7.29 6.59 0.16
N ALA A 97 7.91 6.78 -1.00
CA ALA A 97 8.02 8.09 -1.64
C ALA A 97 6.65 8.68 -2.01
N THR A 98 5.70 7.84 -2.41
CA THR A 98 4.31 8.27 -2.68
C THR A 98 3.64 8.75 -1.39
N ALA A 99 3.79 8.03 -0.29
CA ALA A 99 3.26 8.46 1.02
C ALA A 99 3.84 9.81 1.45
N MET A 100 5.15 10.01 1.25
CA MET A 100 5.81 11.30 1.52
C MET A 100 5.27 12.40 0.61
N ALA A 101 5.10 12.15 -0.67
CA ALA A 101 4.59 13.12 -1.63
C ALA A 101 3.15 13.55 -1.33
N GLU A 102 2.33 12.62 -0.87
CA GLU A 102 0.92 12.87 -0.47
C GLU A 102 0.81 13.43 0.96
N GLY A 103 1.87 13.38 1.76
CA GLY A 103 1.86 13.85 3.15
C GLY A 103 0.94 13.05 4.06
N ILE A 104 0.80 11.75 3.83
CA ILE A 104 -0.09 10.86 4.57
C ILE A 104 0.68 9.70 5.20
N PRO A 105 0.18 9.13 6.32
CA PRO A 105 0.80 7.96 6.91
C PRO A 105 0.62 6.72 6.03
N LEU A 106 1.59 5.81 6.08
CA LEU A 106 1.55 4.52 5.40
C LEU A 106 1.08 3.43 6.36
N ILE A 107 0.04 2.70 5.98
CA ILE A 107 -0.37 1.49 6.68
C ILE A 107 0.48 0.34 6.15
N THR A 108 1.33 -0.22 6.98
CA THR A 108 2.25 -1.30 6.58
C THR A 108 2.61 -2.24 7.73
N ALA A 109 2.62 -3.53 7.44
CA ALA A 109 3.12 -4.56 8.34
C ALA A 109 4.65 -4.66 8.35
N ASP A 110 5.32 -4.10 7.35
CA ASP A 110 6.77 -4.25 7.18
C ASP A 110 7.53 -3.55 8.31
N GLU A 111 8.20 -4.34 9.15
CA GLU A 111 8.98 -3.82 10.28
C GLU A 111 10.16 -2.97 9.84
N ASN A 112 10.79 -3.28 8.71
CA ASN A 112 11.95 -2.53 8.23
C ASN A 112 11.53 -1.13 7.78
N ILE A 113 10.38 -1.02 7.11
CA ILE A 113 9.79 0.28 6.75
C ILE A 113 9.47 1.08 8.01
N ARG A 114 8.82 0.45 8.99
CA ARG A 114 8.46 1.12 10.25
C ARG A 114 9.67 1.57 11.05
N ARG A 115 10.71 0.74 11.12
CA ARG A 115 11.97 1.04 11.83
C ARG A 115 12.77 2.15 11.17
N ALA A 116 12.67 2.32 9.86
CA ALA A 116 13.37 3.37 9.13
C ALA A 116 12.92 4.79 9.52
N LYS A 117 11.70 4.94 10.06
CA LYS A 117 11.13 6.23 10.53
C LYS A 117 11.23 7.36 9.51
N ALA A 118 11.15 7.04 8.22
CA ALA A 118 11.20 8.01 7.14
C ALA A 118 9.96 8.92 7.10
N PHE A 119 8.84 8.40 7.56
CA PHE A 119 7.53 9.06 7.62
C PHE A 119 6.62 8.32 8.61
N ALA A 120 5.43 8.86 8.86
CA ALA A 120 4.47 8.23 9.77
C ALA A 120 3.97 6.89 9.21
N THR A 121 3.95 5.87 10.04
CA THR A 121 3.44 4.53 9.72
C THR A 121 2.39 4.08 10.73
N ILE A 122 1.47 3.23 10.29
CA ILE A 122 0.39 2.67 11.11
C ILE A 122 0.43 1.14 10.97
N TRP A 123 0.45 0.49 12.11
CA TRP A 123 0.28 -0.97 12.19
C TRP A 123 -0.12 -1.44 13.60
#